data_6bc97b9d30568889eb98d568143596ad
#
_entry.id   6bc97b9d30568889eb98d568143596ad
#
_cell.length_a   1.000
_cell.length_b   1.000
_cell.length_c   1.000
_cell.angle_alpha   90.00
_cell.angle_beta   90.00
_cell.angle_gamma   90.00
#
_symmetry.space_group_name_H-M   'P 1'
#
loop_
_entity.id
_entity.type
_entity.pdbx_description
1 polymer ?
#
loop_
_entity_poly.entity_id
_entity_poly.type
_entity_poly.pdbx_seq_one_letter_code
_entity_poly.pdbx_strand_id
1 'polypeptide(L)'
;GSFAQTQTGKASFYADKFEGRPTASGEKYKHNKLTAAHKTLPFGTKVRVTNLANNQTVEVVINDRGPYVDGRIIDLSKSAAEQLGFINLGLADVKMEVIDAGDGKGKTQPVAIGKVSVEEKEFYDLSISRLKPSGFGVQIGTYQELVNLMRLSENLKNSYKRDVTIQV
;
A
#
# COMPACT_ATOMS: atom_id res chain seq x y z
N GLY A 1 -17.87 -0.54 -21.90
CA GLY A 1 -18.26 0.03 -20.63
C GLY A 1 -17.20 -0.32 -19.60
N SER A 2 -16.51 0.69 -19.08
CA SER A 2 -15.58 0.52 -17.97
C SER A 2 -16.39 0.14 -16.73
N PHE A 3 -16.24 -1.08 -16.25
CA PHE A 3 -16.79 -1.44 -14.95
C PHE A 3 -16.00 -0.68 -13.88
N ALA A 4 -16.66 0.26 -13.19
CA ALA A 4 -16.07 0.92 -12.04
C ALA A 4 -15.74 -0.15 -11.00
N GLN A 5 -14.46 -0.27 -10.62
CA GLN A 5 -14.04 -1.22 -9.59
C GLN A 5 -14.55 -0.75 -8.24
N THR A 6 -15.41 -1.55 -7.61
CA THR A 6 -16.01 -1.27 -6.31
C THR A 6 -15.59 -2.32 -5.30
N GLN A 7 -15.30 -1.90 -4.09
CA GLN A 7 -14.95 -2.76 -2.97
C GLN A 7 -15.63 -2.28 -1.69
N THR A 8 -16.10 -3.21 -0.87
CA THR A 8 -16.64 -2.92 0.47
C THR A 8 -15.78 -3.57 1.55
N GLY A 9 -15.70 -2.95 2.70
CA GLY A 9 -14.96 -3.44 3.85
C GLY A 9 -14.75 -2.35 4.88
N LYS A 10 -13.79 -2.55 5.79
CA LYS A 10 -13.49 -1.58 6.82
C LYS A 10 -12.39 -0.61 6.39
N ALA A 11 -12.58 0.67 6.71
CA ALA A 11 -11.55 1.69 6.66
C ALA A 11 -11.01 1.97 8.06
N SER A 12 -9.73 2.23 8.15
CA SER A 12 -9.07 2.85 9.29
C SER A 12 -8.32 4.09 8.83
N PHE A 13 -7.59 4.75 9.71
CA PHE A 13 -6.78 5.91 9.37
C PHE A 13 -5.44 5.90 10.08
N TYR A 14 -4.51 6.68 9.55
CA TYR A 14 -3.14 6.77 10.07
C TYR A 14 -3.09 7.37 11.47
N ALA A 15 -2.34 6.71 12.36
CA ALA A 15 -2.01 7.26 13.67
C ALA A 15 -1.03 8.45 13.56
N ASP A 16 -1.01 9.32 14.56
CA ASP A 16 -0.19 10.54 14.57
C ASP A 16 1.31 10.29 14.41
N LYS A 17 1.81 9.14 14.85
CA LYS A 17 3.22 8.74 14.70
C LYS A 17 3.69 8.62 13.25
N PHE A 18 2.78 8.57 12.29
CA PHE A 18 3.10 8.43 10.86
C PHE A 18 3.29 9.78 10.16
N GLU A 19 2.92 10.90 10.78
CA GLU A 19 3.10 12.23 10.21
C GLU A 19 4.57 12.45 9.80
N GLY A 20 4.76 12.83 8.54
CA GLY A 20 6.08 13.10 7.97
C GLY A 20 6.88 11.87 7.56
N ARG A 21 6.41 10.64 7.82
CA ARG A 21 7.10 9.42 7.40
C ARG A 21 6.90 9.16 5.90
N PRO A 22 7.88 8.57 5.23
CA PRO A 22 7.74 8.19 3.83
C PRO A 22 6.70 7.08 3.68
N THR A 23 5.87 7.22 2.65
CA THR A 23 4.94 6.19 2.17
C THR A 23 5.63 5.26 1.16
N ALA A 24 4.95 4.20 0.75
CA ALA A 24 5.46 3.27 -0.25
C ALA A 24 5.68 3.92 -1.63
N SER A 25 4.96 5.01 -1.95
CA SER A 25 5.18 5.79 -3.18
C SER A 25 6.41 6.71 -3.11
N GLY A 26 7.06 6.83 -1.94
CA GLY A 26 8.14 7.79 -1.69
C GLY A 26 7.67 9.18 -1.24
N GLU A 27 6.38 9.48 -1.31
CA GLU A 27 5.83 10.71 -0.75
C GLU A 27 5.82 10.65 0.78
N LYS A 28 6.00 11.80 1.44
CA LYS A 28 5.80 11.87 2.89
C LYS A 28 4.30 11.90 3.21
N TYR A 29 3.90 11.06 4.17
CA TYR A 29 2.54 11.10 4.69
C TYR A 29 2.28 12.43 5.41
N LYS A 30 1.12 13.01 5.16
CA LYS A 30 0.63 14.24 5.80
C LYS A 30 -0.83 14.08 6.21
N HIS A 31 -1.14 14.40 7.47
CA HIS A 31 -2.50 14.35 8.00
C HIS A 31 -3.48 15.24 7.22
N ASN A 32 -3.00 16.37 6.70
CA ASN A 32 -3.81 17.39 6.03
C ASN A 32 -3.97 17.16 4.51
N LYS A 33 -3.49 16.04 3.99
CA LYS A 33 -3.68 15.66 2.59
C LYS A 33 -4.73 14.55 2.47
N LEU A 34 -5.48 14.55 1.37
CA LEU A 34 -6.47 13.52 1.07
C LEU A 34 -5.81 12.35 0.34
N THR A 35 -5.16 11.49 1.10
CA THR A 35 -4.43 10.32 0.60
C THR A 35 -4.83 9.06 1.35
N ALA A 36 -4.48 7.91 0.79
CA ALA A 36 -4.77 6.62 1.41
C ALA A 36 -3.76 5.54 1.03
N ALA A 37 -3.71 4.49 1.86
CA ALA A 37 -3.06 3.23 1.54
C ALA A 37 -4.08 2.21 1.03
N HIS A 38 -3.70 1.47 -0.01
CA HIS A 38 -4.44 0.33 -0.55
C HIS A 38 -3.47 -0.79 -0.91
N LYS A 39 -3.94 -2.04 -0.80
CA LYS A 39 -3.06 -3.22 -0.99
C LYS A 39 -2.52 -3.33 -2.41
N THR A 40 -3.33 -3.03 -3.43
CA THR A 40 -3.02 -3.39 -4.83
C THR A 40 -3.27 -2.29 -5.86
N LEU A 41 -4.13 -1.30 -5.58
CA LEU A 41 -4.40 -0.24 -6.56
C LEU A 41 -3.12 0.54 -6.90
N PRO A 42 -2.88 0.86 -8.17
CA PRO A 42 -1.73 1.65 -8.59
C PRO A 42 -1.64 2.98 -7.84
N PHE A 43 -0.43 3.46 -7.57
CA PHE A 43 -0.25 4.81 -7.02
C PHE A 43 -0.81 5.86 -7.99
N GLY A 44 -1.37 6.92 -7.42
CA GLY A 44 -2.08 7.94 -8.18
C GLY A 44 -3.53 7.61 -8.49
N THR A 45 -3.98 6.37 -8.25
CA THR A 45 -5.40 6.01 -8.39
C THR A 45 -6.23 6.89 -7.45
N LYS A 46 -7.26 7.52 -7.99
CA LYS A 46 -8.24 8.27 -7.22
C LYS A 46 -9.44 7.40 -6.92
N VAL A 47 -9.79 7.32 -5.66
CA VAL A 47 -10.96 6.55 -5.20
C VAL A 47 -11.92 7.44 -4.42
N ARG A 48 -13.21 7.16 -4.58
CA ARG A 48 -14.26 7.73 -3.72
C ARG A 48 -14.57 6.72 -2.64
N VAL A 49 -14.49 7.16 -1.40
CA VAL A 49 -14.83 6.36 -0.22
C VAL A 49 -16.10 6.91 0.39
N THR A 50 -17.08 6.04 0.62
CA THR A 50 -18.36 6.37 1.25
C THR A 50 -18.45 5.65 2.58
N ASN A 51 -18.68 6.41 3.66
CA ASN A 51 -19.01 5.84 4.96
C ASN A 51 -20.48 5.37 4.94
N LEU A 52 -20.69 4.07 5.09
CA LEU A 52 -22.01 3.46 4.98
C LEU A 52 -22.94 3.80 6.15
N ALA A 53 -22.39 4.26 7.29
CA ALA A 53 -23.18 4.66 8.46
C ALA A 53 -23.85 6.04 8.29
N ASN A 54 -23.26 6.96 7.53
CA ASN A 54 -23.74 8.34 7.40
C ASN A 54 -23.82 8.87 5.96
N ASN A 55 -23.44 8.05 4.98
CA ASN A 55 -23.38 8.39 3.54
C ASN A 55 -22.46 9.58 3.19
N GLN A 56 -21.57 9.97 4.08
CA GLN A 56 -20.54 10.95 3.75
C GLN A 56 -19.49 10.33 2.83
N THR A 57 -18.94 11.13 1.93
CA THR A 57 -17.98 10.72 0.94
C THR A 57 -16.72 11.57 0.99
N VAL A 58 -15.59 10.99 0.61
CA VAL A 58 -14.32 11.69 0.38
C VAL A 58 -13.62 11.06 -0.83
N GLU A 59 -12.94 11.90 -1.61
CA GLU A 59 -12.04 11.42 -2.66
C GLU A 59 -10.60 11.49 -2.15
N VAL A 60 -9.88 10.39 -2.32
CA VAL A 60 -8.47 10.26 -1.90
C VAL A 60 -7.62 9.69 -3.01
N VAL A 61 -6.33 9.99 -2.97
CA VAL A 61 -5.34 9.45 -3.89
C VAL A 61 -4.55 8.36 -3.19
N ILE A 62 -4.42 7.21 -3.84
CA ILE A 62 -3.61 6.10 -3.34
C ILE A 62 -2.13 6.43 -3.50
N ASN A 63 -1.39 6.49 -2.40
CA ASN A 63 0.05 6.74 -2.38
C ASN A 63 0.84 5.82 -1.42
N ASP A 64 0.15 4.85 -0.81
CA ASP A 64 0.81 3.92 0.11
C ASP A 64 0.23 2.51 -0.01
N ARG A 65 0.88 1.54 0.63
CA ARG A 65 0.51 0.12 0.67
C ARG A 65 0.01 -0.29 2.05
N GLY A 66 -1.01 -1.12 2.06
CA GLY A 66 -1.76 -1.58 3.23
C GLY A 66 -3.24 -1.30 3.07
N PRO A 67 -4.04 -1.58 4.10
CA PRO A 67 -3.72 -2.26 5.36
C PRO A 67 -3.51 -3.76 5.18
N TYR A 68 -2.71 -4.37 6.06
CA TYR A 68 -2.47 -5.82 6.10
C TYR A 68 -3.19 -6.49 7.28
N VAL A 69 -4.38 -6.01 7.58
CA VAL A 69 -5.27 -6.53 8.61
C VAL A 69 -6.53 -7.06 7.94
N ASP A 70 -6.97 -8.27 8.29
CA ASP A 70 -8.14 -8.88 7.71
C ASP A 70 -9.40 -8.01 7.87
N GLY A 71 -10.19 -7.93 6.80
CA GLY A 71 -11.41 -7.12 6.73
C GLY A 71 -11.18 -5.62 6.50
N ARG A 72 -9.97 -5.11 6.64
CA ARG A 72 -9.63 -3.72 6.31
C ARG A 72 -9.18 -3.61 4.86
N ILE A 73 -9.75 -2.66 4.14
CA ILE A 73 -9.49 -2.48 2.69
C ILE A 73 -8.74 -1.20 2.37
N ILE A 74 -8.78 -0.21 3.25
CA ILE A 74 -8.16 1.10 3.03
C ILE A 74 -7.76 1.75 4.35
N ASP A 75 -6.57 2.36 4.40
CA ASP A 75 -6.15 3.24 5.47
C ASP A 75 -6.15 4.69 4.96
N LEU A 76 -7.02 5.52 5.53
CA LEU A 76 -7.22 6.90 5.12
C LEU A 76 -6.28 7.85 5.87
N SER A 77 -5.95 8.97 5.26
CA SER A 77 -5.36 10.08 5.98
C SER A 77 -6.32 10.59 7.07
N LYS A 78 -5.78 11.26 8.08
CA LYS A 78 -6.59 11.78 9.19
C LYS A 78 -7.66 12.76 8.71
N SER A 79 -7.32 13.69 7.81
CA SER A 79 -8.30 14.62 7.24
C SER A 79 -9.40 13.92 6.43
N ALA A 80 -9.08 12.85 5.72
CA ALA A 80 -10.09 12.07 5.01
C ALA A 80 -11.04 11.37 5.99
N ALA A 81 -10.53 10.79 7.08
CA ALA A 81 -11.33 10.17 8.11
C ALA A 81 -12.21 11.19 8.87
N GLU A 82 -11.72 12.42 9.05
CA GLU A 82 -12.52 13.53 9.60
C GLU A 82 -13.70 13.87 8.69
N GLN A 83 -13.48 13.98 7.38
CA GLN A 83 -14.55 14.24 6.41
C GLN A 83 -15.59 13.11 6.37
N LEU A 84 -15.18 11.88 6.57
CA LEU A 84 -16.09 10.72 6.68
C LEU A 84 -16.76 10.59 8.05
N GLY A 85 -16.34 11.36 9.06
CA GLY A 85 -16.97 11.43 10.36
C GLY A 85 -16.73 10.21 11.25
N PHE A 86 -15.59 9.51 11.15
CA PHE A 86 -15.33 8.34 11.99
C PHE A 86 -14.07 8.39 12.86
N ILE A 87 -13.47 9.57 13.03
CA ILE A 87 -12.27 9.73 13.87
C ILE A 87 -12.46 9.13 15.27
N ASN A 88 -13.59 9.38 15.91
CA ASN A 88 -13.87 8.93 17.28
C ASN A 88 -14.12 7.41 17.36
N LEU A 89 -14.52 6.79 16.26
CA LEU A 89 -14.78 5.34 16.18
C LEU A 89 -13.54 4.53 15.81
N GLY A 90 -12.56 5.14 15.15
CA GLY A 90 -11.34 4.49 14.68
C GLY A 90 -11.49 3.62 13.44
N LEU A 91 -12.66 3.06 13.20
CA LEU A 91 -13.03 2.20 12.07
C LEU A 91 -14.39 2.59 11.52
N ALA A 92 -14.58 2.40 10.22
CA ALA A 92 -15.86 2.58 9.55
C ALA A 92 -16.08 1.48 8.51
N ASP A 93 -17.33 1.07 8.33
CA ASP A 93 -17.73 0.28 7.17
C ASP A 93 -17.89 1.21 5.97
N VAL A 94 -17.16 0.93 4.89
CA VAL A 94 -17.09 1.80 3.72
C VAL A 94 -17.32 1.05 2.42
N LYS A 95 -17.80 1.79 1.42
CA LYS A 95 -17.74 1.42 0.02
C LYS A 95 -16.68 2.28 -0.66
N MET A 96 -15.79 1.67 -1.42
CA MET A 96 -14.75 2.32 -2.18
C MET A 96 -14.99 2.12 -3.67
N GLU A 97 -14.89 3.17 -4.47
CA GLU A 97 -15.07 3.15 -5.92
C GLU A 97 -13.86 3.82 -6.59
N VAL A 98 -13.27 3.16 -7.57
CA VAL A 98 -12.23 3.78 -8.40
C VAL A 98 -12.87 4.78 -9.35
N ILE A 99 -12.49 6.05 -9.28
CA ILE A 99 -13.02 7.12 -10.12
C ILE A 99 -12.01 7.63 -11.15
N ASP A 100 -10.72 7.40 -10.93
CA ASP A 100 -9.66 7.68 -11.90
C ASP A 100 -8.50 6.72 -11.67
N ALA A 101 -8.07 6.06 -12.74
CA ALA A 101 -6.95 5.13 -12.67
C ALA A 101 -5.62 5.93 -12.61
N GLY A 102 -4.81 5.64 -11.60
CA GLY A 102 -3.46 6.15 -11.51
C GLY A 102 -2.54 5.58 -12.61
N ASP A 103 -1.47 6.29 -12.90
CA ASP A 103 -0.44 5.84 -13.84
C ASP A 103 0.57 4.86 -13.22
N GLY A 104 0.41 4.55 -11.94
CA GLY A 104 1.30 3.68 -11.17
C GLY A 104 2.64 4.34 -10.81
N LYS A 105 2.88 5.54 -11.33
CA LYS A 105 4.11 6.28 -11.07
C LYS A 105 3.96 7.06 -9.77
N GLY A 106 4.35 6.43 -8.66
CA GLY A 106 4.65 7.19 -7.44
C GLY A 106 5.84 8.12 -7.70
N LYS A 107 6.01 9.15 -6.89
CA LYS A 107 7.31 9.81 -6.78
C LYS A 107 8.26 8.84 -6.06
N THR A 108 8.63 7.77 -6.73
CA THR A 108 9.71 6.91 -6.27
C THR A 108 10.98 7.73 -6.37
N GLN A 109 11.40 8.32 -5.27
CA GLN A 109 12.82 8.51 -5.08
C GLN A 109 13.42 7.10 -5.25
N PRO A 110 14.37 6.91 -6.15
CA PRO A 110 15.06 5.63 -6.20
C PRO A 110 15.59 5.39 -4.79
N VAL A 111 15.10 4.34 -4.14
CA VAL A 111 15.76 3.86 -2.94
C VAL A 111 17.14 3.48 -3.43
N ALA A 112 18.14 4.24 -3.00
CA ALA A 112 19.52 3.92 -3.30
C ALA A 112 19.86 2.64 -2.52
N ILE A 113 19.44 1.52 -3.06
CA ILE A 113 19.88 0.19 -2.66
C ILE A 113 21.25 0.04 -3.31
N GLY A 114 22.23 0.78 -2.84
CA GLY A 114 23.57 0.74 -3.38
C GLY A 114 23.62 0.86 -4.93
N LYS A 115 24.69 0.38 -5.53
CA LYS A 115 24.86 0.32 -7.00
C LYS A 115 24.35 -1.02 -7.58
N VAL A 116 23.29 -1.61 -7.02
CA VAL A 116 22.76 -2.88 -7.51
C VAL A 116 21.68 -2.61 -8.54
N SER A 117 21.92 -2.98 -9.79
CA SER A 117 20.89 -3.08 -10.81
C SER A 117 20.07 -4.33 -10.57
N VAL A 118 18.76 -4.20 -10.48
CA VAL A 118 17.82 -5.31 -10.44
C VAL A 118 17.45 -5.66 -11.88
N GLU A 119 17.72 -6.89 -12.30
CA GLU A 119 17.37 -7.37 -13.64
C GLU A 119 16.09 -8.22 -13.60
N GLU A 120 15.36 -8.19 -14.69
CA GLU A 120 14.10 -8.91 -14.83
C GLU A 120 14.31 -10.42 -14.71
N LYS A 121 13.44 -11.12 -13.96
CA LYS A 121 13.45 -12.59 -13.76
C LYS A 121 14.64 -13.16 -12.99
N GLU A 122 15.35 -12.36 -12.22
CA GLU A 122 16.39 -12.84 -11.33
C GLU A 122 15.91 -12.93 -9.87
N PHE A 123 16.65 -13.71 -9.08
CA PHE A 123 16.32 -13.92 -7.67
C PHE A 123 17.34 -13.20 -6.78
N TYR A 124 16.87 -12.48 -5.79
CA TYR A 124 17.69 -11.72 -4.87
C TYR A 124 17.33 -12.08 -3.43
N ASP A 125 18.31 -12.08 -2.56
CA ASP A 125 18.07 -12.17 -1.13
C ASP A 125 17.86 -10.78 -0.50
N LEU A 126 17.57 -10.74 0.81
CA LEU A 126 17.37 -9.46 1.50
C LEU A 126 18.65 -8.67 1.73
N SER A 127 19.81 -9.28 1.57
CA SER A 127 21.12 -8.60 1.61
C SER A 127 21.51 -8.07 0.24
N ILE A 128 20.63 -8.23 -0.76
CA ILE A 128 20.83 -7.81 -2.15
C ILE A 128 22.05 -8.49 -2.76
N SER A 129 22.19 -9.76 -2.51
CA SER A 129 23.08 -10.66 -3.25
C SER A 129 22.27 -11.48 -4.24
N ARG A 130 22.85 -11.63 -5.45
CA ARG A 130 22.21 -12.44 -6.49
C ARG A 130 22.28 -13.92 -6.10
N LEU A 131 21.14 -14.59 -6.11
CA LEU A 131 21.03 -16.02 -5.84
C LEU A 131 20.53 -16.77 -7.06
N LYS A 132 21.02 -18.00 -7.23
CA LYS A 132 20.37 -19.00 -8.09
C LYS A 132 19.58 -19.95 -7.17
N PRO A 133 18.26 -19.76 -7.05
CA PRO A 133 17.48 -20.61 -6.15
C PRO A 133 17.43 -22.03 -6.69
N SER A 134 17.46 -22.99 -5.78
CA SER A 134 17.22 -24.40 -6.07
C SER A 134 16.09 -24.89 -5.17
N GLY A 135 15.17 -25.68 -5.74
CA GLY A 135 14.04 -26.23 -5.01
C GLY A 135 12.72 -25.59 -5.31
N PHE A 136 11.74 -25.80 -4.42
CA PHE A 136 10.39 -25.31 -4.55
C PHE A 136 10.20 -24.05 -3.72
N GLY A 137 9.46 -23.09 -4.26
CA GLY A 137 9.08 -21.86 -3.57
C GLY A 137 7.57 -21.68 -3.52
N VAL A 138 7.10 -20.89 -2.58
CA VAL A 138 5.70 -20.45 -2.49
C VAL A 138 5.65 -18.98 -2.87
N GLN A 139 4.89 -18.66 -3.90
CA GLN A 139 4.63 -17.27 -4.26
C GLN A 139 3.59 -16.69 -3.30
N ILE A 140 3.97 -15.64 -2.57
CA ILE A 140 3.11 -14.97 -1.59
C ILE A 140 2.40 -13.77 -2.19
N GLY A 141 2.93 -13.22 -3.27
CA GLY A 141 2.33 -12.09 -3.97
C GLY A 141 3.15 -11.65 -5.17
N THR A 142 2.56 -10.77 -5.98
CA THR A 142 3.25 -10.05 -7.05
C THR A 142 3.21 -8.57 -6.75
N TYR A 143 4.33 -7.91 -6.87
CA TYR A 143 4.50 -6.49 -6.57
C TYR A 143 5.19 -5.79 -7.73
N GLN A 144 4.67 -4.65 -8.13
CA GLN A 144 5.27 -3.83 -9.19
C GLN A 144 6.42 -2.95 -8.69
N GLU A 145 6.56 -2.85 -7.36
CA GLU A 145 7.52 -1.96 -6.73
C GLU A 145 8.42 -2.72 -5.77
N LEU A 146 9.71 -2.72 -6.06
CA LEU A 146 10.73 -3.41 -5.29
C LEU A 146 10.75 -3.02 -3.80
N VAL A 147 10.48 -1.75 -3.49
CA VAL A 147 10.47 -1.26 -2.09
C VAL A 147 9.39 -1.95 -1.25
N ASN A 148 8.21 -2.18 -1.82
CA ASN A 148 7.11 -2.85 -1.13
C ASN A 148 7.43 -4.33 -0.92
N LEU A 149 8.02 -4.95 -1.93
CA LEU A 149 8.44 -6.33 -1.88
C LEU A 149 9.54 -6.54 -0.81
N MET A 150 10.52 -5.66 -0.75
CA MET A 150 11.59 -5.72 0.26
C MET A 150 11.03 -5.54 1.67
N ARG A 151 10.11 -4.59 1.88
CA ARG A 151 9.48 -4.39 3.20
C ARG A 151 8.68 -5.61 3.63
N LEU A 152 7.91 -6.22 2.72
CA LEU A 152 7.18 -7.44 3.01
C LEU A 152 8.13 -8.59 3.34
N SER A 153 9.19 -8.78 2.56
CA SER A 153 10.15 -9.85 2.78
C SER A 153 10.90 -9.70 4.11
N GLU A 154 11.24 -8.47 4.51
CA GLU A 154 11.83 -8.19 5.83
C GLU A 154 10.86 -8.52 6.97
N ASN A 155 9.59 -8.14 6.83
CA ASN A 155 8.55 -8.49 7.80
C ASN A 155 8.36 -10.00 7.93
N LEU A 156 8.34 -10.72 6.81
CA LEU A 156 8.22 -12.17 6.79
C LEU A 156 9.45 -12.84 7.43
N LYS A 157 10.65 -12.38 7.10
CA LYS A 157 11.89 -12.87 7.71
C LYS A 157 11.87 -12.69 9.22
N ASN A 158 11.46 -11.52 9.70
CA ASN A 158 11.37 -11.21 11.12
C ASN A 158 10.30 -12.04 11.85
N SER A 159 9.15 -12.25 11.20
CA SER A 159 8.02 -12.99 11.79
C SER A 159 8.26 -14.49 11.86
N TYR A 160 8.85 -15.06 10.82
CA TYR A 160 9.02 -16.51 10.69
C TYR A 160 10.45 -17.00 10.94
N LYS A 161 11.42 -16.10 11.11
CA LYS A 161 12.85 -16.42 11.32
C LYS A 161 13.41 -17.33 10.22
N ARG A 162 12.99 -17.12 8.96
CA ARG A 162 13.41 -17.86 7.79
C ARG A 162 13.91 -16.93 6.69
N ASP A 163 14.75 -17.43 5.83
CA ASP A 163 15.19 -16.71 4.65
C ASP A 163 14.03 -16.54 3.66
N VAL A 164 13.95 -15.34 3.09
CA VAL A 164 12.95 -14.98 2.08
C VAL A 164 13.68 -14.56 0.82
N THR A 165 13.36 -15.21 -0.30
CA THR A 165 13.90 -14.90 -1.61
C THR A 165 12.89 -14.14 -2.43
N ILE A 166 13.36 -13.14 -3.14
CA ILE A 166 12.54 -12.30 -4.02
C ILE A 166 12.84 -12.68 -5.47
N GLN A 167 11.79 -12.92 -6.23
CA GLN A 167 11.85 -13.03 -7.68
C GLN A 167 11.34 -11.73 -8.31
N VAL A 168 12.12 -11.13 -9.20
CA VAL A 168 11.79 -9.91 -9.92
C VAL A 168 11.44 -10.20 -11.38
#